data_3a7febb8a96c425dd86e9f6736d8ae6c
#
_entry.id   3a7febb8a96c425dd86e9f6736d8ae6c
#
_cell.length_a   1.000
_cell.length_b   1.000
_cell.length_c   1.000
_cell.angle_alpha   90.00
_cell.angle_beta   90.00
_cell.angle_gamma   90.00
#
_symmetry.space_group_name_H-M   'P 1'
#
loop_
_entity.id
_entity.type
_entity.pdbx_description
1 polymer ?
#
loop_
_entity_poly.entity_id
_entity_poly.type
_entity_poly.pdbx_seq_one_letter_code
_entity_poly.pdbx_strand_id
1 'polypeptide(L)'
;MIFHQLEHVIGVSWVIQAAIFAALLLFAGGLLVRARVAGPRGGLLPDEGVSVRNVLEVLVAWLAGMARDRMGPNWRRYFPVVGTVFFFVLFANLIGLVPGFEGATGDINTTAALAIVVWVFYTAIGIIEHGSQYILKFMGPPLGKSHVHWLAPFFLILEIPLDLSRIMTLAVRLLANMFADHTVVAVWMTLIPIGVPAIFMGLGLIVAFLQAFVFALLTMIYIGLALEEPH
;
A
#
# COMPACT_ATOMS: atom_id res chain seq x y z
N MET A 1 -4.28 -18.78 -12.41
CA MET A 1 -4.20 -20.12 -13.02
C MET A 1 -3.06 -20.96 -12.47
N ILE A 2 -1.81 -20.47 -12.35
CA ILE A 2 -0.73 -21.24 -11.70
C ILE A 2 -1.05 -21.46 -10.21
N PHE A 3 -1.44 -20.41 -9.48
CA PHE A 3 -1.79 -20.52 -8.07
C PHE A 3 -3.04 -21.37 -7.81
N HIS A 4 -4.04 -21.38 -8.71
CA HIS A 4 -5.20 -22.26 -8.60
C HIS A 4 -4.83 -23.74 -8.74
N GLN A 5 -3.87 -24.08 -9.60
CA GLN A 5 -3.37 -25.46 -9.69
C GLN A 5 -2.63 -25.87 -8.42
N LEU A 6 -1.85 -24.97 -7.83
CA LEU A 6 -1.16 -25.21 -6.57
C LEU A 6 -2.12 -25.31 -5.36
N GLU A 7 -3.25 -24.62 -5.41
CA GLU A 7 -4.30 -24.70 -4.38
C GLU A 7 -4.79 -26.15 -4.20
N HIS A 8 -5.02 -26.86 -5.30
CA HIS A 8 -5.43 -28.28 -5.27
C HIS A 8 -4.36 -29.21 -4.69
N VAL A 9 -3.07 -28.83 -4.76
CA VAL A 9 -1.95 -29.65 -4.27
C VAL A 9 -1.61 -29.33 -2.81
N ILE A 10 -1.64 -28.05 -2.44
CA ILE A 10 -1.15 -27.55 -1.14
C ILE A 10 -2.30 -27.34 -0.14
N GLY A 11 -3.57 -27.22 -0.60
CA GLY A 11 -4.73 -26.98 0.25
C GLY A 11 -4.79 -25.57 0.85
N VAL A 12 -3.95 -24.65 0.36
CA VAL A 12 -3.93 -23.22 0.77
C VAL A 12 -4.56 -22.40 -0.34
N SER A 13 -5.42 -21.42 0.00
CA SER A 13 -6.08 -20.59 -1.00
C SER A 13 -5.05 -19.87 -1.90
N TRP A 14 -5.34 -19.78 -3.20
CA TRP A 14 -4.47 -19.16 -4.20
C TRP A 14 -4.07 -17.72 -3.83
N VAL A 15 -4.96 -17.01 -3.16
CA VAL A 15 -4.78 -15.63 -2.70
C VAL A 15 -3.61 -15.53 -1.69
N ILE A 16 -3.60 -16.43 -0.71
CA ILE A 16 -2.53 -16.48 0.30
C ILE A 16 -1.20 -16.85 -0.37
N GLN A 17 -1.21 -17.79 -1.31
CA GLN A 17 -0.01 -18.16 -2.06
C GLN A 17 0.55 -16.98 -2.85
N ALA A 18 -0.29 -16.23 -3.56
CA ALA A 18 0.11 -15.03 -4.30
C ALA A 18 0.66 -13.93 -3.37
N ALA A 19 0.03 -13.72 -2.20
CA ALA A 19 0.51 -12.75 -1.22
C ALA A 19 1.85 -13.14 -0.61
N ILE A 20 2.03 -14.43 -0.25
CA ILE A 20 3.31 -14.95 0.23
C ILE A 20 4.38 -14.84 -0.84
N PHE A 21 4.07 -15.16 -2.10
CA PHE A 21 5.02 -15.05 -3.21
C PHE A 21 5.48 -13.61 -3.42
N ALA A 22 4.56 -12.64 -3.38
CA ALA A 22 4.91 -11.22 -3.44
C ALA A 22 5.81 -10.79 -2.26
N ALA A 23 5.49 -11.24 -1.05
CA ALA A 23 6.29 -10.95 0.14
C ALA A 23 7.69 -11.56 0.08
N LEU A 24 7.82 -12.81 -0.41
CA LEU A 24 9.11 -13.48 -0.61
C LEU A 24 9.97 -12.79 -1.67
N LEU A 25 9.37 -12.33 -2.78
CA LEU A 25 10.09 -11.55 -3.79
C LEU A 25 10.61 -10.23 -3.22
N LEU A 26 9.80 -9.54 -2.42
CA LEU A 26 10.23 -8.32 -1.73
C LEU A 26 11.37 -8.59 -0.77
N PHE A 27 11.26 -9.64 0.04
CA PHE A 27 12.29 -10.01 1.00
C PHE A 27 13.60 -10.39 0.30
N ALA A 28 13.53 -11.20 -0.75
CA ALA A 28 14.68 -11.58 -1.56
C ALA A 28 15.32 -10.35 -2.23
N GLY A 29 14.50 -9.46 -2.82
CA GLY A 29 14.97 -8.19 -3.40
C GLY A 29 15.68 -7.30 -2.36
N GLY A 30 15.10 -7.17 -1.17
CA GLY A 30 15.68 -6.44 -0.06
C GLY A 30 17.02 -7.02 0.40
N LEU A 31 17.14 -8.34 0.49
CA LEU A 31 18.39 -9.04 0.83
C LEU A 31 19.46 -8.82 -0.25
N LEU A 32 19.10 -8.89 -1.53
CA LEU A 32 20.03 -8.67 -2.64
C LEU A 32 20.57 -7.24 -2.64
N VAL A 33 19.70 -6.25 -2.42
CA VAL A 33 20.12 -4.84 -2.30
C VAL A 33 21.02 -4.65 -1.09
N ARG A 34 20.63 -5.22 0.07
CA ARG A 34 21.45 -5.14 1.29
C ARG A 34 22.83 -5.78 1.09
N ALA A 35 22.90 -6.93 0.44
CA ALA A 35 24.18 -7.61 0.17
C ALA A 35 25.09 -6.76 -0.75
N ARG A 36 24.52 -6.07 -1.73
CA ARG A 36 25.28 -5.16 -2.62
C ARG A 36 25.75 -3.89 -1.90
N VAL A 37 24.91 -3.32 -1.04
CA VAL A 37 25.24 -2.12 -0.24
C VAL A 37 26.29 -2.45 0.83
N ALA A 38 26.26 -3.65 1.42
CA ALA A 38 27.22 -4.08 2.43
C ALA A 38 28.58 -4.55 1.87
N GLY A 39 28.74 -4.57 0.54
CA GLY A 39 29.98 -5.00 -0.13
C GLY A 39 31.18 -4.08 0.15
N PRO A 40 32.42 -4.53 -0.17
CA PRO A 40 33.68 -3.82 0.18
C PRO A 40 33.81 -2.41 -0.44
N ARG A 41 33.07 -2.12 -1.48
CA ARG A 41 32.98 -0.77 -2.11
C ARG A 41 31.92 0.11 -1.45
N GLY A 42 31.29 -0.39 -0.39
CA GLY A 42 30.56 0.36 0.63
C GLY A 42 29.49 1.32 0.15
N GLY A 43 28.59 0.94 -0.74
CA GLY A 43 27.32 1.64 -0.93
C GLY A 43 27.32 3.19 -1.12
N LEU A 44 28.48 3.84 -1.01
CA LEU A 44 28.63 5.29 -1.07
C LEU A 44 28.58 5.84 -2.50
N LEU A 45 28.88 5.00 -3.49
CA LEU A 45 28.81 5.38 -4.90
C LEU A 45 27.66 4.64 -5.57
N PRO A 46 26.81 5.32 -6.36
CA PRO A 46 25.83 4.68 -7.22
C PRO A 46 26.50 3.73 -8.20
N ASP A 47 25.81 2.66 -8.60
CA ASP A 47 26.29 1.78 -9.67
C ASP A 47 26.34 2.57 -10.99
N GLU A 48 27.29 2.23 -11.87
CA GLU A 48 27.36 2.83 -13.20
C GLU A 48 26.14 2.37 -14.04
N GLY A 49 25.37 3.33 -14.57
CA GLY A 49 24.22 3.09 -15.44
C GLY A 49 22.90 2.77 -14.70
N VAL A 50 21.91 2.24 -15.46
CA VAL A 50 20.60 1.88 -14.95
C VAL A 50 20.67 0.50 -14.31
N SER A 51 20.90 0.44 -13.00
CA SER A 51 20.86 -0.81 -12.22
C SER A 51 19.58 -0.88 -11.40
N VAL A 52 19.15 -2.10 -11.05
CA VAL A 52 17.99 -2.33 -10.16
C VAL A 52 18.19 -1.59 -8.83
N ARG A 53 19.42 -1.52 -8.33
CA ARG A 53 19.77 -0.77 -7.13
C ARG A 53 19.47 0.72 -7.30
N ASN A 54 19.96 1.35 -8.38
CA ASN A 54 19.76 2.78 -8.62
C ASN A 54 18.27 3.11 -8.77
N VAL A 55 17.49 2.26 -9.45
CA VAL A 55 16.03 2.44 -9.58
C VAL A 55 15.35 2.38 -8.21
N LEU A 56 15.70 1.40 -7.37
CA LEU A 56 15.13 1.30 -6.02
C LEU A 56 15.57 2.45 -5.12
N GLU A 57 16.83 2.89 -5.20
CA GLU A 57 17.34 4.04 -4.46
C GLU A 57 16.58 5.33 -4.84
N VAL A 58 16.33 5.56 -6.13
CA VAL A 58 15.56 6.72 -6.61
C VAL A 58 14.11 6.65 -6.12
N LEU A 59 13.46 5.48 -6.20
CA LEU A 59 12.09 5.29 -5.71
C LEU A 59 11.99 5.52 -4.19
N VAL A 60 12.93 4.96 -3.43
CA VAL A 60 12.98 5.15 -1.97
C VAL A 60 13.26 6.60 -1.61
N ALA A 61 14.20 7.27 -2.28
CA ALA A 61 14.52 8.67 -2.04
C ALA A 61 13.32 9.59 -2.35
N TRP A 62 12.65 9.34 -3.47
CA TRP A 62 11.44 10.06 -3.86
C TRP A 62 10.30 9.86 -2.85
N LEU A 63 10.05 8.61 -2.42
CA LEU A 63 9.04 8.29 -1.42
C LEU A 63 9.39 8.92 -0.05
N ALA A 64 10.67 8.92 0.33
CA ALA A 64 11.17 9.53 1.56
C ALA A 64 11.01 11.05 1.56
N GLY A 65 11.21 11.71 0.42
CA GLY A 65 10.92 13.14 0.26
C GLY A 65 9.47 13.46 0.57
N MET A 66 8.53 12.72 -0.03
CA MET A 66 7.09 12.90 0.23
C MET A 66 6.69 12.56 1.67
N ALA A 67 7.28 11.50 2.25
CA ALA A 67 7.02 11.14 3.63
C ALA A 67 7.44 12.26 4.59
N ARG A 68 8.58 12.90 4.33
CA ARG A 68 9.04 14.05 5.08
C ARG A 68 8.07 15.23 5.02
N ASP A 69 7.53 15.52 3.84
CA ASP A 69 6.61 16.64 3.63
C ASP A 69 5.23 16.40 4.24
N ARG A 70 4.78 15.13 4.32
CA ARG A 70 3.44 14.76 4.80
C ARG A 70 3.37 14.36 6.26
N MET A 71 4.45 13.77 6.81
CA MET A 71 4.47 13.21 8.16
C MET A 71 5.28 14.07 9.16
N GLY A 72 5.89 15.17 8.68
CA GLY A 72 6.64 16.09 9.54
C GLY A 72 7.98 15.52 10.05
N PRO A 73 8.52 16.03 11.19
CA PRO A 73 9.87 15.72 11.66
C PRO A 73 10.10 14.25 12.02
N ASN A 74 9.07 13.54 12.47
CA ASN A 74 9.16 12.16 12.92
C ASN A 74 9.00 11.12 11.78
N TRP A 75 8.97 11.54 10.52
CA TRP A 75 8.73 10.70 9.36
C TRP A 75 9.62 9.45 9.29
N ARG A 76 10.88 9.54 9.71
CA ARG A 76 11.85 8.42 9.63
C ARG A 76 11.41 7.20 10.45
N ARG A 77 10.71 7.42 11.56
CA ARG A 77 10.22 6.34 12.43
C ARG A 77 9.14 5.50 11.75
N TYR A 78 8.28 6.14 10.96
CA TYR A 78 7.11 5.52 10.35
C TYR A 78 7.30 5.19 8.86
N PHE A 79 8.36 5.72 8.24
CA PHE A 79 8.70 5.48 6.83
C PHE A 79 8.81 3.98 6.46
N PRO A 80 9.37 3.08 7.30
CA PRO A 80 9.43 1.66 6.96
C PRO A 80 8.06 1.04 6.67
N VAL A 81 7.01 1.47 7.36
CA VAL A 81 5.63 0.99 7.12
C VAL A 81 5.15 1.44 5.75
N VAL A 82 5.31 2.72 5.44
CA VAL A 82 4.93 3.30 4.15
C VAL A 82 5.68 2.63 2.99
N GLY A 83 6.99 2.47 3.14
CA GLY A 83 7.83 1.81 2.15
C GLY A 83 7.42 0.34 1.92
N THR A 84 7.16 -0.39 3.00
CA THR A 84 6.70 -1.79 2.90
C THR A 84 5.37 -1.88 2.15
N VAL A 85 4.42 -1.03 2.50
CA VAL A 85 3.10 -0.98 1.85
C VAL A 85 3.24 -0.63 0.37
N PHE A 86 4.03 0.40 0.03
CA PHE A 86 4.27 0.79 -1.36
C PHE A 86 4.83 -0.36 -2.19
N PHE A 87 5.92 -0.94 -1.74
CA PHE A 87 6.58 -2.01 -2.49
C PHE A 87 5.72 -3.28 -2.54
N PHE A 88 5.01 -3.62 -1.46
CA PHE A 88 4.12 -4.78 -1.46
C PHE A 88 2.99 -4.62 -2.50
N VAL A 89 2.30 -3.49 -2.50
CA VAL A 89 1.24 -3.21 -3.47
C VAL A 89 1.78 -3.17 -4.90
N LEU A 90 2.95 -2.52 -5.09
CA LEU A 90 3.60 -2.47 -6.40
C LEU A 90 3.91 -3.86 -6.94
N PHE A 91 4.59 -4.70 -6.15
CA PHE A 91 4.96 -6.04 -6.59
C PHE A 91 3.75 -6.96 -6.75
N ALA A 92 2.75 -6.87 -5.85
CA ALA A 92 1.52 -7.63 -5.97
C ALA A 92 0.76 -7.31 -7.26
N ASN A 93 0.69 -6.02 -7.64
CA ASN A 93 0.06 -5.58 -8.88
C ASN A 93 0.90 -6.00 -10.11
N LEU A 94 2.23 -5.86 -10.06
CA LEU A 94 3.11 -6.27 -11.16
C LEU A 94 3.03 -7.76 -11.44
N ILE A 95 2.96 -8.60 -10.40
CA ILE A 95 2.79 -10.06 -10.56
C ILE A 95 1.47 -10.35 -11.27
N GLY A 96 0.40 -9.64 -10.94
CA GLY A 96 -0.90 -9.80 -11.57
C GLY A 96 -0.93 -9.44 -13.06
N LEU A 97 -0.04 -8.57 -13.53
CA LEU A 97 0.07 -8.24 -14.95
C LEU A 97 0.71 -9.36 -15.79
N VAL A 98 1.40 -10.31 -15.17
CA VAL A 98 2.03 -11.42 -15.89
C VAL A 98 0.96 -12.45 -16.26
N PRO A 99 0.79 -12.75 -17.58
CA PRO A 99 -0.19 -13.74 -18.02
C PRO A 99 0.04 -15.10 -17.36
N GLY A 100 -1.00 -15.66 -16.75
CA GLY A 100 -0.93 -16.93 -16.01
C GLY A 100 -0.73 -16.78 -14.49
N PHE A 101 -0.33 -15.59 -14.01
CA PHE A 101 -0.32 -15.27 -12.59
C PHE A 101 -1.55 -14.43 -12.23
N GLU A 102 -2.09 -14.67 -11.07
CA GLU A 102 -3.14 -13.83 -10.49
C GLU A 102 -2.53 -13.00 -9.38
N GLY A 103 -2.72 -11.68 -9.44
CA GLY A 103 -2.21 -10.77 -8.41
C GLY A 103 -3.00 -10.94 -7.11
N ALA A 104 -2.30 -10.97 -5.98
CA ALA A 104 -2.92 -11.05 -4.66
C ALA A 104 -3.95 -9.93 -4.43
N THR A 105 -3.78 -8.79 -5.07
CA THR A 105 -4.65 -7.61 -5.00
C THR A 105 -5.93 -7.72 -5.84
N GLY A 106 -6.10 -8.81 -6.60
CA GLY A 106 -7.34 -9.13 -7.32
C GLY A 106 -8.44 -9.73 -6.46
N ASP A 107 -8.18 -9.99 -5.17
CA ASP A 107 -9.15 -10.54 -4.22
C ASP A 107 -9.47 -9.53 -3.11
N ILE A 108 -10.76 -9.46 -2.74
CA ILE A 108 -11.23 -8.50 -1.72
C ILE A 108 -10.65 -8.80 -0.33
N ASN A 109 -10.38 -10.06 -0.01
CA ASN A 109 -9.83 -10.42 1.29
C ASN A 109 -8.43 -9.84 1.47
N THR A 110 -7.58 -9.91 0.44
CA THR A 110 -6.23 -9.32 0.49
C THR A 110 -6.28 -7.81 0.54
N THR A 111 -7.10 -7.17 -0.31
CA THR A 111 -7.19 -5.71 -0.35
C THR A 111 -7.80 -5.14 0.93
N ALA A 112 -8.83 -5.80 1.48
CA ALA A 112 -9.41 -5.44 2.77
C ALA A 112 -8.43 -5.67 3.92
N ALA A 113 -7.72 -6.80 3.94
CA ALA A 113 -6.70 -7.08 4.96
C ALA A 113 -5.61 -6.00 4.96
N LEU A 114 -5.12 -5.61 3.77
CA LEU A 114 -4.10 -4.57 3.66
C LEU A 114 -4.61 -3.20 4.14
N ALA A 115 -5.84 -2.85 3.78
CA ALA A 115 -6.48 -1.62 4.24
C ALA A 115 -6.69 -1.60 5.76
N ILE A 116 -7.11 -2.73 6.35
CA ILE A 116 -7.25 -2.90 7.79
C ILE A 116 -5.89 -2.80 8.49
N VAL A 117 -4.85 -3.41 7.95
CA VAL A 117 -3.48 -3.31 8.51
C VAL A 117 -3.05 -1.85 8.56
N VAL A 118 -3.22 -1.08 7.48
CA VAL A 118 -2.89 0.35 7.45
C VAL A 118 -3.73 1.12 8.47
N TRP A 119 -5.03 0.81 8.57
CA TRP A 119 -5.92 1.42 9.56
C TRP A 119 -5.46 1.16 11.00
N VAL A 120 -5.15 -0.09 11.33
CA VAL A 120 -4.63 -0.48 12.65
C VAL A 120 -3.32 0.26 12.95
N PHE A 121 -2.44 0.39 11.96
CA PHE A 121 -1.17 1.08 12.12
C PHE A 121 -1.35 2.56 12.45
N TYR A 122 -2.10 3.32 11.65
CA TYR A 122 -2.23 4.75 11.92
C TYR A 122 -3.05 5.03 13.19
N THR A 123 -4.03 4.18 13.52
CA THR A 123 -4.77 4.27 14.78
C THR A 123 -3.86 3.98 15.98
N ALA A 124 -3.04 2.93 15.90
CA ALA A 124 -2.06 2.61 16.93
C ALA A 124 -1.04 3.74 17.15
N ILE A 125 -0.55 4.35 16.05
CA ILE A 125 0.34 5.52 16.11
C ILE A 125 -0.36 6.67 16.85
N GLY A 126 -1.59 6.99 16.49
CA GLY A 126 -2.36 8.04 17.14
C GLY A 126 -2.54 7.79 18.65
N ILE A 127 -2.82 6.56 19.05
CA ILE A 127 -2.95 6.18 20.47
C ILE A 127 -1.59 6.26 21.19
N ILE A 128 -0.50 5.84 20.56
CA ILE A 128 0.85 5.85 21.16
C ILE A 128 1.36 7.28 21.37
N GLU A 129 1.13 8.18 20.42
CA GLU A 129 1.64 9.56 20.48
C GLU A 129 0.77 10.47 21.34
N HIS A 130 -0.56 10.30 21.31
CA HIS A 130 -1.52 11.19 22.00
C HIS A 130 -2.28 10.53 23.16
N GLY A 131 -2.11 9.23 23.38
CA GLY A 131 -2.76 8.50 24.48
C GLY A 131 -4.28 8.61 24.45
N SER A 132 -4.88 8.91 25.60
CA SER A 132 -6.34 9.06 25.75
C SER A 132 -6.92 10.25 24.98
N GLN A 133 -6.11 11.24 24.63
CA GLN A 133 -6.56 12.42 23.88
C GLN A 133 -6.93 12.05 22.44
N TYR A 134 -6.30 11.01 21.86
CA TYR A 134 -6.68 10.50 20.55
C TYR A 134 -8.11 9.97 20.51
N ILE A 135 -8.58 9.36 21.61
CA ILE A 135 -9.96 8.88 21.72
C ILE A 135 -10.93 10.08 21.84
N LEU A 136 -10.50 11.17 22.47
CA LEU A 136 -11.30 12.38 22.57
C LEU A 136 -11.52 13.07 21.22
N LYS A 137 -10.64 12.83 20.22
CA LYS A 137 -10.84 13.27 18.84
C LYS A 137 -12.16 12.77 18.25
N PHE A 138 -12.57 11.55 18.60
CA PHE A 138 -13.87 10.99 18.19
C PHE A 138 -15.08 11.67 18.88
N MET A 139 -14.84 12.43 19.94
CA MET A 139 -15.89 13.16 20.68
C MET A 139 -16.11 14.59 20.16
N GLY A 140 -15.42 14.98 19.10
CA GLY A 140 -15.58 16.28 18.44
C GLY A 140 -14.51 17.31 18.81
N PRO A 141 -14.42 18.41 18.05
CA PRO A 141 -13.42 19.45 18.26
C PRO A 141 -13.68 20.17 19.60
N PRO A 142 -12.62 20.59 20.30
CA PRO A 142 -12.76 21.39 21.51
C PRO A 142 -13.33 22.78 21.16
N LEU A 143 -14.58 23.02 21.50
CA LEU A 143 -15.21 24.34 21.38
C LEU A 143 -14.90 25.15 22.65
N GLY A 144 -13.74 25.83 22.67
CA GLY A 144 -13.29 26.64 23.81
C GLY A 144 -12.76 25.78 24.96
N LYS A 145 -12.93 26.27 26.20
CA LYS A 145 -12.46 25.61 27.44
C LYS A 145 -13.29 24.39 27.88
N SER A 146 -14.36 24.07 27.17
CA SER A 146 -15.28 22.98 27.53
C SER A 146 -15.52 22.08 26.30
N HIS A 147 -15.29 20.79 26.45
CA HIS A 147 -15.79 19.81 25.49
C HIS A 147 -17.33 19.84 25.56
N VAL A 148 -17.97 20.07 24.41
CA VAL A 148 -19.43 20.08 24.33
C VAL A 148 -19.91 18.63 24.31
N HIS A 149 -19.94 18.01 25.50
CA HIS A 149 -20.23 16.58 25.67
C HIS A 149 -21.60 16.15 25.09
N TRP A 150 -22.54 17.08 24.98
CA TRP A 150 -23.86 16.75 24.42
C TRP A 150 -23.86 16.53 22.91
N LEU A 151 -22.88 17.09 22.19
CA LEU A 151 -22.67 16.85 20.75
C LEU A 151 -21.77 15.63 20.47
N ALA A 152 -21.09 15.09 21.47
CA ALA A 152 -20.20 13.94 21.33
C ALA A 152 -20.85 12.75 20.60
N PRO A 153 -22.09 12.31 20.91
CA PRO A 153 -22.72 11.21 20.20
C PRO A 153 -22.95 11.52 18.72
N PHE A 154 -23.19 12.77 18.35
CA PHE A 154 -23.36 13.18 16.97
C PHE A 154 -22.03 13.11 16.19
N PHE A 155 -20.95 13.60 16.78
CA PHE A 155 -19.61 13.49 16.17
C PHE A 155 -19.14 12.06 16.05
N LEU A 156 -19.40 11.21 17.05
CA LEU A 156 -19.09 9.79 17.00
C LEU A 156 -19.81 9.08 15.85
N ILE A 157 -21.09 9.39 15.63
CA ILE A 157 -21.88 8.84 14.52
C ILE A 157 -21.31 9.27 13.15
N LEU A 158 -20.69 10.44 13.04
CA LEU A 158 -20.06 10.92 11.82
C LEU A 158 -18.65 10.34 11.62
N GLU A 159 -17.83 10.28 12.66
CA GLU A 159 -16.43 9.88 12.58
C GLU A 159 -16.26 8.40 12.27
N ILE A 160 -17.10 7.52 12.86
CA ILE A 160 -17.05 6.07 12.59
C ILE A 160 -17.28 5.75 11.10
N PRO A 161 -18.33 6.26 10.41
CA PRO A 161 -18.50 6.06 8.98
C PRO A 161 -17.39 6.69 8.15
N LEU A 162 -16.82 7.82 8.56
CA LEU A 162 -15.70 8.45 7.87
C LEU A 162 -14.45 7.57 7.92
N ASP A 163 -14.09 7.03 9.07
CA ASP A 163 -12.97 6.10 9.20
C ASP A 163 -13.20 4.79 8.45
N LEU A 164 -14.41 4.24 8.52
CA LEU A 164 -14.77 3.04 7.76
C LEU A 164 -14.70 3.29 6.25
N SER A 165 -15.14 4.47 5.79
CA SER A 165 -15.06 4.85 4.37
C SER A 165 -13.63 4.92 3.86
N ARG A 166 -12.66 5.30 4.69
CA ARG A 166 -11.23 5.30 4.34
C ARG A 166 -10.74 3.89 4.06
N ILE A 167 -11.07 2.92 4.92
CA ILE A 167 -10.72 1.50 4.73
C ILE A 167 -11.37 0.98 3.45
N MET A 168 -12.67 1.21 3.29
CA MET A 168 -13.42 0.73 2.13
C MET A 168 -12.89 1.31 0.81
N THR A 169 -12.63 2.63 0.76
CA THR A 169 -12.11 3.27 -0.45
C THR A 169 -10.72 2.77 -0.83
N LEU A 170 -9.84 2.52 0.14
CA LEU A 170 -8.54 1.91 -0.10
C LEU A 170 -8.68 0.49 -0.69
N ALA A 171 -9.49 -0.37 -0.06
CA ALA A 171 -9.68 -1.75 -0.47
C ALA A 171 -10.35 -1.84 -1.85
N VAL A 172 -11.48 -1.14 -2.05
CA VAL A 172 -12.25 -1.17 -3.30
C VAL A 172 -11.46 -0.59 -4.47
N ARG A 173 -10.68 0.48 -4.26
CA ARG A 173 -9.84 1.06 -5.30
C ARG A 173 -8.80 0.07 -5.82
N LEU A 174 -8.13 -0.65 -4.91
CA LEU A 174 -7.11 -1.61 -5.28
C LEU A 174 -7.74 -2.79 -6.03
N LEU A 175 -8.84 -3.32 -5.51
CA LEU A 175 -9.60 -4.40 -6.13
C LEU A 175 -10.13 -4.01 -7.52
N ALA A 176 -10.80 -2.85 -7.63
CA ALA A 176 -11.44 -2.40 -8.86
C ALA A 176 -10.43 -2.21 -10.00
N ASN A 177 -9.28 -1.59 -9.71
CA ASN A 177 -8.25 -1.41 -10.71
C ASN A 177 -7.71 -2.75 -11.21
N MET A 178 -7.40 -3.68 -10.30
CA MET A 178 -6.89 -5.00 -10.67
C MET A 178 -7.91 -5.80 -11.46
N PHE A 179 -9.17 -5.78 -11.03
CA PHE A 179 -10.27 -6.44 -11.74
C PHE A 179 -10.48 -5.86 -13.14
N ALA A 180 -10.42 -4.52 -13.29
CA ALA A 180 -10.56 -3.85 -14.57
C ALA A 180 -9.42 -4.24 -15.53
N ASP A 181 -8.17 -4.19 -15.08
CA ASP A 181 -7.00 -4.55 -15.88
C ASP A 181 -7.09 -5.99 -16.40
N HIS A 182 -7.38 -6.94 -15.50
CA HIS A 182 -7.53 -8.35 -15.89
C HIS A 182 -8.67 -8.58 -16.87
N THR A 183 -9.83 -7.94 -16.63
CA THR A 183 -11.01 -8.11 -17.48
C THR A 183 -10.77 -7.55 -18.87
N VAL A 184 -10.20 -6.36 -18.97
CA VAL A 184 -9.90 -5.72 -20.27
C VAL A 184 -8.89 -6.54 -21.06
N VAL A 185 -7.79 -6.96 -20.44
CA VAL A 185 -6.78 -7.79 -21.11
C VAL A 185 -7.37 -9.13 -21.56
N ALA A 186 -8.19 -9.79 -20.71
CA ALA A 186 -8.82 -11.06 -21.06
C ALA A 186 -9.76 -10.93 -22.28
N VAL A 187 -10.60 -9.88 -22.31
CA VAL A 187 -11.50 -9.61 -23.45
C VAL A 187 -10.71 -9.40 -24.74
N TRP A 188 -9.67 -8.59 -24.70
CA TRP A 188 -8.87 -8.33 -25.90
C TRP A 188 -8.05 -9.53 -26.35
N MET A 189 -7.61 -10.39 -25.43
CA MET A 189 -6.96 -11.65 -25.80
C MET A 189 -7.87 -12.60 -26.58
N THR A 190 -9.19 -12.54 -26.35
CA THR A 190 -10.14 -13.36 -27.13
C THR A 190 -10.48 -12.77 -28.50
N LEU A 191 -10.44 -11.44 -28.63
CA LEU A 191 -10.79 -10.74 -29.88
C LEU A 191 -9.58 -10.60 -30.82
N ILE A 192 -8.47 -10.10 -30.32
CA ILE A 192 -7.24 -9.83 -31.07
C ILE A 192 -6.06 -10.22 -30.18
N PRO A 193 -5.54 -11.47 -30.27
CA PRO A 193 -4.60 -12.02 -29.30
C PRO A 193 -3.21 -11.36 -29.31
N ILE A 194 -2.88 -10.59 -30.36
CA ILE A 194 -1.55 -9.97 -30.50
C ILE A 194 -1.71 -8.48 -30.78
N GLY A 195 -0.90 -7.64 -30.11
CA GLY A 195 -0.84 -6.18 -30.30
C GLY A 195 -1.71 -5.41 -29.34
N VAL A 196 -3.03 -5.56 -29.38
CA VAL A 196 -3.95 -4.82 -28.51
C VAL A 196 -3.77 -5.18 -27.03
N PRO A 197 -3.70 -6.47 -26.62
CA PRO A 197 -3.41 -6.82 -25.23
C PRO A 197 -2.10 -6.24 -24.70
N ALA A 198 -1.06 -6.19 -25.54
CA ALA A 198 0.24 -5.64 -25.14
C ALA A 198 0.15 -4.13 -24.75
N ILE A 199 -0.67 -3.37 -25.48
CA ILE A 199 -0.91 -1.95 -25.15
C ILE A 199 -1.61 -1.83 -23.80
N PHE A 200 -2.64 -2.63 -23.54
CA PHE A 200 -3.35 -2.63 -22.25
C PHE A 200 -2.48 -3.12 -21.11
N MET A 201 -1.61 -4.12 -21.33
CA MET A 201 -0.62 -4.52 -20.32
C MET A 201 0.38 -3.40 -20.01
N GLY A 202 0.81 -2.64 -21.04
CA GLY A 202 1.63 -1.44 -20.84
C GLY A 202 0.91 -0.35 -20.02
N LEU A 203 -0.38 -0.15 -20.28
CA LEU A 203 -1.21 0.75 -19.48
C LEU A 203 -1.37 0.22 -18.05
N GLY A 204 -1.62 -1.07 -17.87
CA GLY A 204 -1.71 -1.72 -16.57
C GLY A 204 -0.43 -1.56 -15.73
N LEU A 205 0.75 -1.54 -16.38
CA LEU A 205 2.02 -1.25 -15.68
C LEU A 205 2.02 0.15 -15.05
N ILE A 206 1.55 1.15 -15.79
CA ILE A 206 1.44 2.52 -15.28
C ILE A 206 0.41 2.59 -14.15
N VAL A 207 -0.75 1.93 -14.33
CA VAL A 207 -1.82 1.87 -13.32
C VAL A 207 -1.33 1.16 -12.06
N ALA A 208 -0.58 0.06 -12.17
CA ALA A 208 0.00 -0.66 -11.06
C ALA A 208 0.92 0.22 -10.21
N PHE A 209 1.77 1.03 -10.87
CA PHE A 209 2.63 1.99 -10.19
C PHE A 209 1.81 3.11 -9.52
N LEU A 210 0.90 3.74 -10.26
CA LEU A 210 0.03 4.80 -9.73
C LEU A 210 -0.78 4.32 -8.53
N GLN A 211 -1.27 3.10 -8.57
CA GLN A 211 -2.06 2.53 -7.47
C GLN A 211 -1.21 2.30 -6.22
N ALA A 212 0.00 1.76 -6.36
CA ALA A 212 0.93 1.62 -5.24
C ALA A 212 1.29 2.99 -4.64
N PHE A 213 1.51 3.98 -5.51
CA PHE A 213 1.79 5.35 -5.12
C PHE A 213 0.63 5.98 -4.34
N VAL A 214 -0.59 5.93 -4.89
CA VAL A 214 -1.78 6.50 -4.23
C VAL A 214 -2.05 5.83 -2.88
N PHE A 215 -1.86 4.50 -2.81
CA PHE A 215 -2.03 3.78 -1.55
C PHE A 215 -1.01 4.23 -0.49
N ALA A 216 0.26 4.36 -0.87
CA ALA A 216 1.32 4.86 0.01
C ALA A 216 1.09 6.33 0.42
N LEU A 217 0.67 7.17 -0.53
CA LEU A 217 0.36 8.58 -0.27
C LEU A 217 -0.77 8.74 0.76
N LEU A 218 -1.86 7.97 0.61
CA LEU A 218 -2.95 7.98 1.58
C LEU A 218 -2.49 7.46 2.95
N THR A 219 -1.66 6.42 2.96
CA THR A 219 -1.05 5.92 4.21
C THR A 219 -0.24 7.01 4.91
N MET A 220 0.59 7.77 4.16
CA MET A 220 1.36 8.90 4.70
C MET A 220 0.44 9.99 5.26
N ILE A 221 -0.63 10.34 4.53
CA ILE A 221 -1.59 11.36 4.96
C ILE A 221 -2.29 10.92 6.26
N TYR A 222 -2.72 9.66 6.35
CA TYR A 222 -3.39 9.15 7.55
C TYR A 222 -2.46 9.08 8.76
N ILE A 223 -1.21 8.69 8.55
CA ILE A 223 -0.19 8.74 9.61
C ILE A 223 0.09 10.20 10.00
N GLY A 224 0.22 11.12 9.02
CA GLY A 224 0.40 12.55 9.27
C GLY A 224 -0.72 13.13 10.14
N LEU A 225 -1.98 12.86 9.77
CA LEU A 225 -3.16 13.26 10.55
C LEU A 225 -3.21 12.64 11.96
N ALA A 226 -2.65 11.43 12.11
CA ALA A 226 -2.56 10.78 13.41
C ALA A 226 -1.44 11.35 14.29
N LEU A 227 -0.44 12.00 13.68
CA LEU A 227 0.70 12.65 14.36
C LEU A 227 0.41 14.13 14.70
N GLU A 228 -0.57 14.76 14.04
CA GLU A 228 -0.98 16.13 14.38
C GLU A 228 -1.62 16.14 15.75
N GLU A 229 -1.24 17.13 16.56
CA GLU A 229 -1.81 17.32 17.90
C GLU A 229 -3.33 17.52 17.77
N PRO A 230 -4.14 16.84 18.57
CA PRO A 230 -5.58 17.11 18.64
C PRO A 230 -5.77 18.52 19.20
N HIS A 231 -6.17 19.43 18.33
CA HIS A 231 -6.49 20.82 18.68
C HIS A 231 -7.71 20.92 19.57
#